data_3f0a769c1b4838166fd30bc9f52a9e15
#
_entry.id   3f0a769c1b4838166fd30bc9f52a9e15
#
_cell.length_a   1.000
_cell.length_b   1.000
_cell.length_c   1.000
_cell.angle_alpha   90.00
_cell.angle_beta   90.00
_cell.angle_gamma   90.00
#
_symmetry.space_group_name_H-M   'P 1'
#
loop_
_entity.id
_entity.type
_entity.pdbx_description
1 polymer ?
#
loop_
_entity_poly.entity_id
_entity_poly.type
_entity_poly.pdbx_seq_one_letter_code
_entity_poly.pdbx_strand_id
1 'polypeptide(L)'
;LTPNIPDKKLRNARKFCEVPDEEEVLALLDCTVFGSASDSVLFGNRHLFFRNFIAQNGRPGRIAYHDLVHMAIHRAGDGELMFGDNLISNISGSGLTAADFFSLIRDLQKRLKFL
;
A
#
# COMPACT_ATOMS: atom_id res chain seq x y z
N LEU A 1 4.29 8.33 4.27
CA LEU A 1 4.20 7.29 5.30
C LEU A 1 4.18 7.90 6.68
N THR A 2 3.26 7.45 7.49
CA THR A 2 3.09 7.97 8.84
C THR A 2 3.21 6.83 9.83
N PRO A 3 4.33 6.73 10.59
CA PRO A 3 4.48 5.70 11.62
C PRO A 3 3.52 5.91 12.81
N ASN A 4 3.16 7.18 13.11
CA ASN A 4 2.19 7.49 14.13
C ASN A 4 0.82 7.72 13.46
N ILE A 5 0.04 6.66 13.33
CA ILE A 5 -1.22 6.69 12.59
C ILE A 5 -2.35 7.10 13.54
N PRO A 6 -3.13 8.16 13.21
CA PRO A 6 -4.31 8.50 14.00
C PRO A 6 -5.30 7.32 14.06
N ASP A 7 -5.89 7.10 15.23
CA ASP A 7 -6.75 5.95 15.48
C ASP A 7 -7.90 5.82 14.48
N LYS A 8 -8.53 6.93 14.13
CA LYS A 8 -9.63 6.93 13.17
C LYS A 8 -9.19 6.47 11.78
N LYS A 9 -8.05 6.98 11.32
CA LYS A 9 -7.48 6.58 10.02
C LYS A 9 -7.12 5.10 10.02
N LEU A 10 -6.52 4.62 11.11
CA LEU A 10 -6.14 3.22 11.25
C LEU A 10 -7.37 2.32 11.18
N ARG A 11 -8.43 2.65 11.91
CA ARG A 11 -9.69 1.87 11.87
C ARG A 11 -10.27 1.84 10.47
N ASN A 12 -10.32 2.99 9.79
CA ASN A 12 -10.85 3.07 8.43
C ASN A 12 -10.02 2.24 7.46
N ALA A 13 -8.70 2.37 7.51
CA ALA A 13 -7.80 1.63 6.63
C ALA A 13 -7.91 0.12 6.86
N ARG A 14 -7.94 -0.32 8.12
CA ARG A 14 -8.12 -1.74 8.44
C ARG A 14 -9.45 -2.28 7.89
N LYS A 15 -10.51 -1.51 8.04
CA LYS A 15 -11.84 -1.89 7.55
C LYS A 15 -11.88 -1.99 6.03
N PHE A 16 -11.43 -0.95 5.34
CA PHE A 16 -11.52 -0.87 3.89
C PHE A 16 -10.52 -1.81 3.18
N CYS A 17 -9.37 -2.06 3.78
CA CYS A 17 -8.37 -2.98 3.23
C CYS A 17 -8.54 -4.43 3.74
N GLU A 18 -9.54 -4.67 4.58
CA GLU A 18 -9.85 -6.00 5.15
C GLU A 18 -8.63 -6.63 5.83
N VAL A 19 -7.98 -5.85 6.69
CA VAL A 19 -6.79 -6.30 7.42
C VAL A 19 -7.19 -7.19 8.58
N PRO A 20 -6.65 -8.43 8.68
CA PRO A 20 -6.96 -9.31 9.81
C PRO A 20 -6.52 -8.71 11.14
N ASP A 21 -7.21 -9.05 12.23
CA ASP A 21 -6.91 -8.53 13.56
C ASP A 21 -5.50 -8.89 14.04
N GLU A 22 -5.00 -10.05 13.64
CA GLU A 22 -3.66 -10.53 14.02
C GLU A 22 -2.53 -9.82 13.27
N GLU A 23 -2.84 -9.07 12.21
CA GLU A 23 -1.84 -8.32 11.46
C GLU A 23 -1.55 -7.00 12.16
N GLU A 24 -0.28 -6.71 12.44
CA GLU A 24 0.14 -5.42 12.96
C GLU A 24 0.38 -4.45 11.81
N VAL A 25 -0.19 -3.26 11.87
CA VAL A 25 0.02 -2.21 10.87
C VAL A 25 1.19 -1.34 11.31
N LEU A 26 2.24 -1.30 10.50
CA LEU A 26 3.48 -0.57 10.79
C LEU A 26 3.50 0.82 10.17
N ALA A 27 2.84 0.98 9.02
CA ALA A 27 2.78 2.27 8.32
C ALA A 27 1.55 2.33 7.42
N LEU A 28 1.08 3.54 7.16
CA LEU A 28 -0.09 3.80 6.32
C LEU A 28 0.23 4.90 5.32
N LEU A 29 -0.11 4.65 4.06
CA LEU A 29 -0.12 5.64 2.98
C LEU A 29 -1.58 5.91 2.63
N ASP A 30 -2.07 7.10 3.00
CA ASP A 30 -3.45 7.51 2.73
C ASP A 30 -3.51 8.19 1.37
N CYS A 31 -4.21 7.56 0.42
CA CYS A 31 -4.33 8.06 -0.95
C CYS A 31 -5.63 8.84 -1.19
N THR A 32 -6.42 9.08 -0.15
CA THR A 32 -7.68 9.83 -0.28
C THR A 32 -7.45 11.33 -0.25
N VAL A 33 -8.32 12.09 -0.92
CA VAL A 33 -8.25 13.55 -0.96
C VAL A 33 -8.57 14.15 0.41
N PHE A 34 -9.50 13.54 1.15
CA PHE A 34 -9.98 14.06 2.43
C PHE A 34 -9.39 13.35 3.65
N GLY A 35 -8.42 12.49 3.47
CA GLY A 35 -7.73 11.83 4.56
C GLY A 35 -8.54 10.75 5.30
N SER A 36 -9.54 10.17 4.65
CA SER A 36 -10.37 9.11 5.26
C SER A 36 -9.69 7.75 5.30
N ALA A 37 -8.62 7.57 4.54
CA ALA A 37 -7.90 6.30 4.37
C ALA A 37 -8.76 5.17 3.78
N SER A 38 -9.85 5.50 3.08
CA SER A 38 -10.65 4.50 2.36
C SER A 38 -9.92 3.94 1.14
N ASP A 39 -9.10 4.77 0.49
CA ASP A 39 -8.13 4.33 -0.52
C ASP A 39 -6.75 4.48 0.08
N SER A 40 -6.05 3.38 0.31
CA SER A 40 -4.81 3.42 1.06
C SER A 40 -3.93 2.20 0.78
N VAL A 41 -2.67 2.32 1.18
CA VAL A 41 -1.72 1.22 1.21
C VAL A 41 -1.23 1.09 2.65
N LEU A 42 -1.31 -0.11 3.22
CA LEU A 42 -0.85 -0.39 4.57
C LEU A 42 0.30 -1.37 4.53
N PHE A 43 1.33 -1.06 5.32
CA PHE A 43 2.45 -1.96 5.52
C PHE A 43 2.21 -2.69 6.84
N GLY A 44 1.78 -3.95 6.76
CA GLY A 44 1.65 -4.81 7.92
C GLY A 44 2.96 -5.49 8.27
N ASN A 45 2.94 -6.35 9.29
CA ASN A 45 4.14 -7.11 9.67
C ASN A 45 4.39 -8.32 8.75
N ARG A 46 3.39 -8.77 8.00
CA ARG A 46 3.51 -9.93 7.09
C ARG A 46 3.10 -9.64 5.65
N HIS A 47 2.26 -8.63 5.45
CA HIS A 47 1.66 -8.34 4.15
C HIS A 47 1.64 -6.85 3.87
N LEU A 48 1.66 -6.53 2.59
CA LEU A 48 1.26 -5.24 2.06
C LEU A 48 -0.23 -5.32 1.74
N PHE A 49 -1.03 -4.41 2.28
CA PHE A 49 -2.47 -4.33 2.03
C PHE A 49 -2.77 -3.07 1.24
N PHE A 50 -3.76 -3.15 0.35
CA PHE A 50 -4.15 -1.97 -0.42
C PHE A 50 -5.63 -2.04 -0.79
N ARG A 51 -6.21 -0.88 -0.98
CA ARG A 51 -7.51 -0.71 -1.60
C ARG A 51 -7.47 0.54 -2.47
N ASN A 52 -8.01 0.41 -3.67
CA ASN A 52 -8.02 1.50 -4.62
C ASN A 52 -9.34 1.50 -5.37
N PHE A 53 -10.06 2.64 -5.32
CA PHE A 53 -11.40 2.75 -5.91
C PHE A 53 -11.43 2.49 -7.40
N ILE A 54 -10.40 2.94 -8.11
CA ILE A 54 -10.35 2.86 -9.57
C ILE A 54 -9.94 1.47 -10.02
N ALA A 55 -8.93 0.91 -9.34
CA ALA A 55 -8.40 -0.41 -9.68
C ALA A 55 -9.17 -1.51 -8.95
N GLN A 56 -9.23 -2.70 -9.55
CA GLN A 56 -9.88 -3.89 -8.98
C GLN A 56 -11.33 -3.66 -8.54
N ASN A 57 -12.03 -2.70 -9.14
CA ASN A 57 -13.41 -2.33 -8.79
C ASN A 57 -13.57 -1.97 -7.30
N GLY A 58 -12.56 -1.34 -6.72
CA GLY A 58 -12.57 -0.96 -5.31
C GLY A 58 -12.39 -2.12 -4.34
N ARG A 59 -12.01 -3.29 -4.82
CA ARG A 59 -11.76 -4.46 -3.96
C ARG A 59 -10.42 -4.32 -3.27
N PRO A 60 -10.34 -4.69 -1.97
CA PRO A 60 -9.06 -4.71 -1.29
C PRO A 60 -8.20 -5.86 -1.79
N GLY A 61 -6.88 -5.68 -1.71
CA GLY A 61 -5.92 -6.71 -2.03
C GLY A 61 -4.82 -6.78 -1.00
N ARG A 62 -4.06 -7.87 -1.00
CA ARG A 62 -2.89 -8.02 -0.15
C ARG A 62 -1.82 -8.82 -0.85
N ILE A 63 -0.56 -8.55 -0.50
CA ILE A 63 0.60 -9.23 -1.05
C ILE A 63 1.48 -9.64 0.13
N ALA A 64 1.69 -10.93 0.29
CA ALA A 64 2.63 -11.43 1.31
C ALA A 64 4.05 -10.99 0.95
N TYR A 65 4.85 -10.64 1.95
CA TYR A 65 6.20 -10.14 1.68
C TYR A 65 7.09 -11.15 0.97
N HIS A 66 6.91 -12.44 1.23
CA HIS A 66 7.71 -13.46 0.53
C HIS A 66 7.37 -13.52 -0.97
N ASP A 67 6.17 -13.12 -1.36
CA ASP A 67 5.80 -12.97 -2.77
C ASP A 67 6.29 -11.64 -3.33
N LEU A 68 6.22 -10.58 -2.53
CA LEU A 68 6.66 -9.25 -2.93
C LEU A 68 8.13 -9.22 -3.33
N VAL A 69 8.97 -9.99 -2.64
CA VAL A 69 10.41 -10.09 -2.92
C VAL A 69 10.70 -10.44 -4.38
N HIS A 70 9.87 -11.31 -4.96
CA HIS A 70 10.06 -11.81 -6.33
C HIS A 70 9.13 -11.14 -7.35
N MET A 71 8.31 -10.20 -6.92
CA MET A 71 7.29 -9.61 -7.78
C MET A 71 7.89 -8.54 -8.69
N ALA A 72 7.45 -8.51 -9.94
CA ALA A 72 7.82 -7.44 -10.87
C ALA A 72 7.02 -6.19 -10.52
N ILE A 73 7.73 -5.10 -10.25
CA ILE A 73 7.15 -3.80 -9.93
C ILE A 73 7.56 -2.82 -11.01
N HIS A 74 6.60 -2.11 -11.60
CA HIS A 74 6.93 -1.09 -12.59
C HIS A 74 5.91 0.06 -12.58
N ARG A 75 6.31 1.20 -13.11
CA ARG A 75 5.45 2.37 -13.22
C ARG A 75 4.48 2.17 -14.38
N ALA A 76 3.18 2.37 -14.11
CA ALA A 76 2.13 2.18 -15.11
C ALA A 76 1.65 3.51 -15.71
N GLY A 77 1.76 4.61 -14.94
CA GLY A 77 1.34 5.93 -15.37
C GLY A 77 1.62 6.94 -14.27
N ASP A 78 1.11 8.18 -14.42
CA ASP A 78 1.26 9.19 -13.40
C ASP A 78 0.51 8.77 -12.13
N GLY A 79 1.24 8.66 -11.02
CA GLY A 79 0.68 8.24 -9.74
C GLY A 79 0.24 6.79 -9.70
N GLU A 80 0.75 5.94 -10.57
CA GLU A 80 0.36 4.54 -10.67
C GLU A 80 1.55 3.59 -10.68
N LEU A 81 1.43 2.47 -9.96
CA LEU A 81 2.39 1.37 -10.00
C LEU A 81 1.67 0.05 -10.23
N MET A 82 2.32 -0.85 -10.99
CA MET A 82 1.90 -2.23 -11.12
C MET A 82 2.74 -3.12 -10.21
N PHE A 83 2.06 -3.91 -9.39
CA PHE A 83 2.67 -4.94 -8.54
C PHE A 83 2.23 -6.29 -9.11
N GLY A 84 3.02 -6.83 -10.05
CA GLY A 84 2.57 -7.97 -10.84
C GLY A 84 1.33 -7.58 -11.63
N ASP A 85 0.20 -8.21 -11.36
CA ASP A 85 -1.09 -7.91 -12.02
C ASP A 85 -1.95 -6.92 -11.22
N ASN A 86 -1.45 -6.41 -10.10
CA ASN A 86 -2.21 -5.50 -9.23
C ASN A 86 -1.82 -4.05 -9.49
N LEU A 87 -2.79 -3.23 -9.87
CA LEU A 87 -2.60 -1.80 -10.09
C LEU A 87 -2.91 -1.03 -8.81
N ILE A 88 -1.98 -0.17 -8.39
CA ILE A 88 -2.21 0.81 -7.32
C ILE A 88 -2.13 2.20 -7.93
N SER A 89 -3.20 2.96 -7.84
CA SER A 89 -3.30 4.31 -8.41
C SER A 89 -3.48 5.35 -7.30
N ASN A 90 -3.59 6.62 -7.69
CA ASN A 90 -3.77 7.77 -6.78
C ASN A 90 -2.68 7.91 -5.72
N ILE A 91 -1.48 7.45 -6.01
CA ILE A 91 -0.36 7.54 -5.07
C ILE A 91 -0.05 9.00 -4.74
N SER A 92 -0.18 9.90 -5.72
CA SER A 92 0.07 11.34 -5.52
C SER A 92 -0.88 11.97 -4.48
N GLY A 93 -2.05 11.38 -4.26
CA GLY A 93 -2.98 11.83 -3.21
C GLY A 93 -2.42 11.68 -1.80
N SER A 94 -1.39 10.86 -1.63
CA SER A 94 -0.71 10.65 -0.33
C SER A 94 0.38 11.69 -0.04
N GLY A 95 0.73 12.52 -1.01
CA GLY A 95 1.87 13.43 -0.91
C GLY A 95 3.18 12.86 -1.42
N LEU A 96 3.23 11.57 -1.75
CA LEU A 96 4.38 10.94 -2.41
C LEU A 96 4.18 10.91 -3.92
N THR A 97 5.27 11.02 -4.68
CA THR A 97 5.20 10.75 -6.11
C THR A 97 5.25 9.24 -6.35
N ALA A 98 4.80 8.81 -7.54
CA ALA A 98 4.92 7.40 -7.93
C ALA A 98 6.39 6.96 -7.97
N ALA A 99 7.31 7.86 -8.36
CA ALA A 99 8.74 7.58 -8.37
C ALA A 99 9.28 7.33 -6.96
N ASP A 100 8.86 8.14 -5.98
CA ASP A 100 9.28 7.99 -4.58
C ASP A 100 8.74 6.69 -3.99
N PHE A 101 7.49 6.36 -4.26
CA PHE A 101 6.89 5.12 -3.80
C PHE A 101 7.55 3.90 -4.46
N PHE A 102 7.83 3.99 -5.75
CA PHE A 102 8.56 2.94 -6.47
C PHE A 102 9.91 2.67 -5.82
N SER A 103 10.69 3.73 -5.51
CA SER A 103 11.99 3.61 -4.85
C SER A 103 11.86 2.97 -3.47
N LEU A 104 10.84 3.36 -2.70
CA LEU A 104 10.57 2.79 -1.39
C LEU A 104 10.31 1.27 -1.48
N ILE A 105 9.47 0.86 -2.43
CA ILE A 105 9.14 -0.56 -2.62
C ILE A 105 10.36 -1.34 -3.09
N ARG A 106 11.18 -0.78 -3.99
CA ARG A 106 12.41 -1.44 -4.44
C ARG A 106 13.39 -1.63 -3.29
N ASP A 107 13.53 -0.64 -2.41
CA ASP A 107 14.35 -0.76 -1.20
C ASP A 107 13.80 -1.83 -0.26
N LEU A 108 12.49 -1.89 -0.07
CA LEU A 108 11.85 -2.92 0.73
C LEU A 108 12.15 -4.32 0.16
N GLN A 109 12.03 -4.50 -1.14
CA GLN A 109 12.36 -5.78 -1.79
C GLN A 109 13.81 -6.21 -1.53
N LYS A 110 14.74 -5.26 -1.60
CA LYS A 110 16.17 -5.53 -1.33
C LYS A 110 16.37 -5.98 0.11
N ARG A 111 15.72 -5.32 1.07
CA ARG A 111 15.84 -5.64 2.49
C ARG A 111 15.21 -6.99 2.82
N LEU A 112 14.08 -7.30 2.21
CA LEU A 112 13.39 -8.58 2.42
C LEU A 112 14.21 -9.79 1.95
N LYS A 113 15.07 -9.61 0.96
CA LYS A 113 15.94 -10.70 0.46
C LYS A 113 16.94 -11.18 1.50
N PHE A 114 17.22 -10.40 2.53
CA PHE A 114 18.21 -10.72 3.55
C PHE A 114 17.59 -11.17 4.89
N LEU A 115 16.29 -11.35 4.92
CA LEU A 115 15.59 -11.81 6.12
C LEU A 115 15.48 -13.34 6.18
#